data_372f5ee4c05639c289f257a288df683e
#
_entry.id   372f5ee4c05639c289f257a288df683e
#
_cell.length_a   1.000
_cell.length_b   1.000
_cell.length_c   1.000
_cell.angle_alpha   90.00
_cell.angle_beta   90.00
_cell.angle_gamma   90.00
#
_symmetry.space_group_name_H-M   'P 1'
#
loop_
_entity.id
_entity.type
_entity.pdbx_description
1 polymer ?
#
loop_
_entity_poly.entity_id
_entity_poly.type
_entity_poly.pdbx_seq_one_letter_code
_entity_poly.pdbx_strand_id
1 'polypeptide(L)'
;MVFLGGLTGGAGHCIMMCGPVVVSYSMSTRCRGVLPHLLYNAGRVSTYAVLGGVMGLLGSYAGYSQGGLPFPRWLQSAPLVLAGVLIILMGLSMAGLLPFMRRLEEKAVQMRAITRLLEYLREYPGPGAFYPLGLVLGLIPCGLVYSALLVSARAGMESPGQAAGVLRGAALMLLFGAGTAIPLLAFGSVSGFLGGKMRARFYRLSAIIVIAMGVLFLYRGLGRVLS
;
A
#
# COMPACT_ATOMS: atom_id res chain seq x y z
N MET A 1 9.70 -6.66 15.80
CA MET A 1 9.44 -5.21 15.57
C MET A 1 8.66 -4.97 14.28
N VAL A 2 9.11 -5.43 13.10
CA VAL A 2 8.47 -5.16 11.79
C VAL A 2 7.03 -5.70 11.70
N PHE A 3 6.77 -6.91 12.20
CA PHE A 3 5.42 -7.48 12.27
C PHE A 3 4.47 -6.64 13.14
N LEU A 4 4.92 -6.22 14.32
CA LEU A 4 4.13 -5.36 15.21
C LEU A 4 3.86 -3.98 14.58
N GLY A 5 4.85 -3.41 13.86
CA GLY A 5 4.67 -2.20 13.06
C GLY A 5 3.63 -2.40 11.95
N GLY A 6 3.61 -3.57 11.30
CA GLY A 6 2.58 -3.97 10.35
C GLY A 6 1.20 -4.09 11.00
N LEU A 7 1.12 -4.71 12.17
CA LEU A 7 -0.14 -4.92 12.89
C LEU A 7 -0.76 -3.60 13.35
N THR A 8 0.01 -2.76 14.05
CA THR A 8 -0.47 -1.47 14.56
C THR A 8 -0.74 -0.47 13.43
N GLY A 9 0.18 -0.39 12.46
CA GLY A 9 0.00 0.42 11.27
C GLY A 9 -1.16 -0.06 10.39
N GLY A 10 -1.34 -1.38 10.29
CA GLY A 10 -2.48 -2.00 9.61
C GLY A 10 -3.81 -1.65 10.24
N ALA A 11 -3.90 -1.71 11.57
CA ALA A 11 -5.12 -1.37 12.31
C ALA A 11 -5.52 0.11 12.15
N GLY A 12 -4.56 1.03 12.11
CA GLY A 12 -4.83 2.45 11.91
C GLY A 12 -4.90 2.83 10.42
N HIS A 13 -3.78 2.73 9.72
CA HIS A 13 -3.61 3.26 8.36
C HIS A 13 -4.27 2.39 7.27
N CYS A 14 -4.03 1.05 7.30
CA CYS A 14 -4.55 0.20 6.23
C CYS A 14 -6.07 0.07 6.26
N ILE A 15 -6.69 0.03 7.44
CA ILE A 15 -8.15 0.03 7.55
C ILE A 15 -8.72 1.33 6.96
N MET A 16 -8.12 2.48 7.24
CA MET A 16 -8.62 3.76 6.73
C MET A 16 -8.38 3.92 5.22
N MET A 17 -7.24 3.48 4.72
CA MET A 17 -6.87 3.64 3.30
C MET A 17 -7.46 2.55 2.40
N CYS A 18 -7.33 1.28 2.79
CA CYS A 18 -7.80 0.15 2.00
C CYS A 18 -9.21 -0.33 2.40
N GLY A 19 -9.69 0.06 3.59
CA GLY A 19 -11.03 -0.30 4.07
C GLY A 19 -12.16 0.04 3.10
N PRO A 20 -12.19 1.22 2.49
CA PRO A 20 -13.17 1.55 1.46
C PRO A 20 -13.22 0.56 0.29
N VAL A 21 -12.05 0.10 -0.18
CA VAL A 21 -11.96 -0.92 -1.24
C VAL A 21 -12.49 -2.26 -0.73
N VAL A 22 -12.10 -2.65 0.49
CA VAL A 22 -12.56 -3.88 1.14
C VAL A 22 -14.08 -3.85 1.29
N VAL A 23 -14.66 -2.76 1.76
CA VAL A 23 -16.11 -2.57 1.87
C VAL A 23 -16.80 -2.67 0.52
N SER A 24 -16.22 -2.08 -0.53
CA SER A 24 -16.81 -2.07 -1.87
C SER A 24 -16.98 -3.48 -2.45
N TYR A 25 -15.97 -4.34 -2.32
CA TYR A 25 -16.08 -5.69 -2.85
C TYR A 25 -16.80 -6.68 -1.90
N SER A 26 -16.74 -6.45 -0.57
CA SER A 26 -17.48 -7.28 0.41
C SER A 26 -18.99 -7.26 0.19
N MET A 27 -19.48 -6.24 -0.50
CA MET A 27 -20.91 -6.08 -0.82
C MET A 27 -21.33 -6.81 -2.09
N SER A 28 -20.41 -7.26 -2.90
CA SER A 28 -20.74 -8.03 -4.07
C SER A 28 -21.40 -9.33 -3.63
N THR A 29 -22.65 -9.54 -4.04
CA THR A 29 -23.43 -10.77 -3.71
C THR A 29 -22.75 -12.05 -4.19
N ARG A 30 -21.76 -11.93 -5.08
CA ARG A 30 -20.99 -13.05 -5.66
C ARG A 30 -19.81 -13.50 -4.79
N CYS A 31 -19.43 -12.73 -3.76
CA CYS A 31 -18.21 -12.95 -2.98
C CYS A 31 -18.50 -13.01 -1.49
N ARG A 32 -19.37 -13.96 -1.07
CA ARG A 32 -19.61 -14.24 0.34
C ARG A 32 -18.50 -15.14 0.89
N GLY A 33 -17.94 -14.78 2.05
CA GLY A 33 -16.94 -15.59 2.78
C GLY A 33 -15.60 -14.92 2.95
N VAL A 34 -14.68 -15.61 3.61
CA VAL A 34 -13.34 -15.11 3.97
C VAL A 34 -12.35 -15.22 2.80
N LEU A 35 -12.62 -16.11 1.84
CA LEU A 35 -11.71 -16.43 0.73
C LEU A 35 -11.32 -15.21 -0.14
N PRO A 36 -12.25 -14.32 -0.54
CA PRO A 36 -11.91 -13.09 -1.27
C PRO A 36 -10.93 -12.19 -0.51
N HIS A 37 -11.13 -12.07 0.82
CA HIS A 37 -10.27 -11.27 1.68
C HIS A 37 -8.87 -11.88 1.82
N LEU A 38 -8.78 -13.22 1.91
CA LEU A 38 -7.51 -13.95 1.94
C LEU A 38 -6.74 -13.76 0.64
N LEU A 39 -7.40 -13.94 -0.51
CA LEU A 39 -6.76 -13.79 -1.81
C LEU A 39 -6.30 -12.36 -2.08
N TYR A 40 -7.10 -11.37 -1.70
CA TYR A 40 -6.72 -9.97 -1.77
C TYR A 40 -5.47 -9.66 -0.94
N ASN A 41 -5.44 -10.11 0.31
CA ASN A 41 -4.27 -9.91 1.18
C ASN A 41 -3.07 -10.72 0.71
N ALA A 42 -3.26 -11.95 0.20
CA ALA A 42 -2.18 -12.74 -0.39
C ALA A 42 -1.53 -12.01 -1.57
N GLY A 43 -2.33 -11.41 -2.47
CA GLY A 43 -1.81 -10.59 -3.56
C GLY A 43 -0.96 -9.41 -3.06
N ARG A 44 -1.44 -8.66 -2.07
CA ARG A 44 -0.69 -7.55 -1.47
C ARG A 44 0.63 -8.01 -0.84
N VAL A 45 0.59 -9.09 -0.08
CA VAL A 45 1.78 -9.65 0.59
C VAL A 45 2.80 -10.14 -0.43
N SER A 46 2.35 -10.75 -1.53
CA SER A 46 3.23 -11.16 -2.64
C SER A 46 3.95 -9.96 -3.25
N THR A 47 3.23 -8.86 -3.52
CA THR A 47 3.84 -7.62 -4.03
C THR A 47 4.85 -7.05 -3.02
N TYR A 48 4.53 -7.05 -1.75
CA TYR A 48 5.44 -6.58 -0.70
C TYR A 48 6.71 -7.42 -0.63
N ALA A 49 6.61 -8.75 -0.76
CA ALA A 49 7.77 -9.63 -0.80
C ALA A 49 8.71 -9.32 -1.98
N VAL A 50 8.13 -9.11 -3.17
CA VAL A 50 8.90 -8.74 -4.36
C VAL A 50 9.59 -7.39 -4.17
N LEU A 51 8.84 -6.36 -3.74
CA LEU A 51 9.40 -5.03 -3.48
C LEU A 51 10.47 -5.06 -2.39
N GLY A 52 10.26 -5.85 -1.33
CA GLY A 52 11.25 -6.06 -0.27
C GLY A 52 12.52 -6.73 -0.76
N GLY A 53 12.39 -7.74 -1.62
CA GLY A 53 13.52 -8.38 -2.27
C GLY A 53 14.33 -7.42 -3.14
N VAL A 54 13.65 -6.61 -3.95
CA VAL A 54 14.28 -5.57 -4.78
C VAL A 54 15.01 -4.54 -3.90
N MET A 55 14.37 -4.05 -2.84
CA MET A 55 14.99 -3.08 -1.94
C MET A 55 16.15 -3.69 -1.14
N GLY A 56 16.07 -4.98 -0.75
CA GLY A 56 17.16 -5.71 -0.14
C GLY A 56 18.36 -5.89 -1.08
N LEU A 57 18.09 -6.15 -2.37
CA LEU A 57 19.12 -6.21 -3.40
C LEU A 57 19.81 -4.85 -3.60
N LEU A 58 19.03 -3.78 -3.77
CA LEU A 58 19.57 -2.43 -3.91
C LEU A 58 20.39 -2.01 -2.68
N GLY A 59 19.93 -2.38 -1.49
CA GLY A 59 20.65 -2.17 -0.24
C GLY A 59 21.99 -2.90 -0.21
N SER A 60 22.02 -4.17 -0.62
CA SER A 60 23.27 -4.95 -0.64
C SER A 60 24.29 -4.38 -1.64
N TYR A 61 23.87 -3.90 -2.80
CA TYR A 61 24.75 -3.18 -3.72
C TYR A 61 25.30 -1.90 -3.11
N ALA A 62 24.47 -1.12 -2.43
CA ALA A 62 24.90 0.11 -1.77
C ALA A 62 25.88 -0.14 -0.61
N GLY A 63 25.73 -1.26 0.10
CA GLY A 63 26.65 -1.67 1.16
C GLY A 63 27.98 -2.19 0.64
N TYR A 64 27.99 -2.88 -0.51
CA TYR A 64 29.21 -3.42 -1.14
C TYR A 64 30.07 -2.32 -1.78
N SER A 65 29.48 -1.27 -2.33
CA SER A 65 30.19 -0.08 -2.78
C SER A 65 30.64 0.72 -1.54
N GLN A 66 31.80 0.40 -0.99
CA GLN A 66 32.42 1.04 0.20
C GLN A 66 32.70 2.55 0.07
N GLY A 67 32.37 3.17 -1.04
CA GLY A 67 32.24 4.59 -1.17
C GLY A 67 30.76 4.92 -1.16
N GLY A 68 30.17 5.02 0.05
CA GLY A 68 28.77 5.39 0.19
C GLY A 68 28.49 6.53 -0.78
N LEU A 69 27.79 6.22 -1.90
CA LEU A 69 27.29 7.28 -2.75
C LEU A 69 26.47 8.17 -1.81
N PRO A 70 26.94 9.39 -1.50
CA PRO A 70 26.15 10.30 -0.73
C PRO A 70 24.91 10.54 -1.59
N PHE A 71 23.86 9.72 -1.37
CA PHE A 71 22.57 10.00 -1.97
C PHE A 71 22.25 11.44 -1.56
N PRO A 72 22.22 12.36 -2.52
CA PRO A 72 21.94 13.74 -2.20
C PRO A 72 20.65 13.80 -1.39
N ARG A 73 20.61 14.65 -0.37
CA ARG A 73 19.49 14.73 0.58
C ARG A 73 18.13 14.87 -0.11
N TRP A 74 18.11 15.56 -1.26
CA TRP A 74 16.90 15.67 -2.08
C TRP A 74 16.42 14.33 -2.65
N LEU A 75 17.31 13.40 -3.01
CA LEU A 75 16.95 12.08 -3.51
C LEU A 75 16.40 11.19 -2.39
N GLN A 76 16.80 11.41 -1.14
CA GLN A 76 16.25 10.72 0.03
C GLN A 76 14.86 11.27 0.43
N SER A 77 14.60 12.54 0.19
CA SER A 77 13.34 13.21 0.54
C SER A 77 12.31 13.22 -0.59
N ALA A 78 12.73 13.16 -1.87
CA ALA A 78 11.84 13.15 -3.02
C ALA A 78 10.75 12.06 -2.95
N PRO A 79 11.06 10.80 -2.59
CA PRO A 79 10.03 9.77 -2.45
C PRO A 79 9.01 10.06 -1.33
N LEU A 80 9.44 10.72 -0.23
CA LEU A 80 8.52 11.13 0.84
C LEU A 80 7.56 12.23 0.38
N VAL A 81 8.09 13.22 -0.33
CA VAL A 81 7.29 14.32 -0.88
C VAL A 81 6.31 13.78 -1.93
N LEU A 82 6.79 12.94 -2.84
CA LEU A 82 5.94 12.31 -3.86
C LEU A 82 4.84 11.46 -3.22
N ALA A 83 5.19 10.62 -2.24
CA ALA A 83 4.21 9.82 -1.50
C ALA A 83 3.20 10.72 -0.79
N GLY A 84 3.63 11.80 -0.13
CA GLY A 84 2.77 12.77 0.54
C GLY A 84 1.76 13.40 -0.44
N VAL A 85 2.22 13.85 -1.61
CA VAL A 85 1.36 14.41 -2.66
C VAL A 85 0.34 13.38 -3.16
N LEU A 86 0.79 12.16 -3.48
CA LEU A 86 -0.11 11.09 -3.95
C LEU A 86 -1.17 10.71 -2.91
N ILE A 87 -0.78 10.65 -1.62
CA ILE A 87 -1.71 10.35 -0.52
C ILE A 87 -2.74 11.48 -0.37
N ILE A 88 -2.33 12.76 -0.47
CA ILE A 88 -3.26 13.90 -0.43
C ILE A 88 -4.23 13.83 -1.61
N LEU A 89 -3.74 13.63 -2.83
CA LEU A 89 -4.58 13.53 -4.02
C LEU A 89 -5.61 12.39 -3.89
N MET A 90 -5.18 11.24 -3.38
CA MET A 90 -6.05 10.09 -3.11
C MET A 90 -7.10 10.42 -2.04
N GLY A 91 -6.73 11.10 -0.96
CA GLY A 91 -7.65 11.53 0.09
C GLY A 91 -8.68 12.56 -0.40
N LEU A 92 -8.26 13.52 -1.22
CA LEU A 92 -9.16 14.50 -1.84
C LEU A 92 -10.13 13.84 -2.86
N SER A 93 -9.66 12.85 -3.62
CA SER A 93 -10.52 12.05 -4.50
C SER A 93 -11.58 11.29 -3.70
N MET A 94 -11.19 10.64 -2.59
CA MET A 94 -12.13 9.97 -1.68
C MET A 94 -13.13 10.93 -1.02
N ALA A 95 -12.73 12.17 -0.73
CA ALA A 95 -13.62 13.20 -0.19
C ALA A 95 -14.61 13.74 -1.24
N GLY A 96 -14.43 13.41 -2.51
CA GLY A 96 -15.25 13.92 -3.62
C GLY A 96 -15.05 15.41 -3.94
N LEU A 97 -13.96 16.01 -3.41
CA LEU A 97 -13.66 17.43 -3.55
C LEU A 97 -13.03 17.80 -4.90
N LEU A 98 -12.59 16.79 -5.68
CA LEU A 98 -11.94 17.00 -6.97
C LEU A 98 -12.79 16.43 -8.12
N PRO A 99 -13.73 17.20 -8.69
CA PRO A 99 -14.50 16.75 -9.86
C PRO A 99 -13.60 16.48 -11.08
N PHE A 100 -12.44 17.14 -11.15
CA PHE A 100 -11.43 16.91 -12.18
C PHE A 100 -10.75 15.52 -12.04
N MET A 101 -10.53 15.04 -10.81
CA MET A 101 -9.96 13.70 -10.58
C MET A 101 -10.91 12.59 -11.04
N ARG A 102 -12.24 12.78 -10.95
CA ARG A 102 -13.20 11.82 -11.54
C ARG A 102 -12.98 11.67 -13.05
N ARG A 103 -12.74 12.77 -13.77
CA ARG A 103 -12.43 12.74 -15.20
C ARG A 103 -11.05 12.13 -15.48
N LEU A 104 -10.10 12.31 -14.58
CA LEU A 104 -8.77 11.69 -14.67
C LEU A 104 -8.84 10.19 -14.34
N GLU A 105 -9.64 9.80 -13.34
CA GLU A 105 -9.95 8.40 -13.02
C GLU A 105 -10.69 7.71 -14.17
N GLU A 106 -11.66 8.39 -14.78
CA GLU A 106 -12.34 7.89 -15.99
C GLU A 106 -11.35 7.67 -17.14
N LYS A 107 -10.39 8.59 -17.35
CA LYS A 107 -9.32 8.43 -18.34
C LYS A 107 -8.25 7.40 -17.93
N ALA A 108 -7.92 7.31 -16.64
CA ALA A 108 -6.99 6.30 -16.13
C ALA A 108 -7.61 4.88 -16.18
N VAL A 109 -8.91 4.76 -15.93
CA VAL A 109 -9.67 3.52 -16.12
C VAL A 109 -9.71 3.13 -17.61
N GLN A 110 -9.61 4.09 -18.53
CA GLN A 110 -9.43 3.84 -19.97
C GLN A 110 -8.02 3.38 -20.36
N MET A 111 -7.05 3.38 -19.44
CA MET A 111 -5.76 2.71 -19.73
C MET A 111 -6.02 1.22 -19.96
N ARG A 112 -5.60 0.73 -21.15
CA ARG A 112 -5.83 -0.66 -21.60
C ARG A 112 -5.47 -1.74 -20.57
N ALA A 113 -4.52 -1.46 -19.66
CA ALA A 113 -4.14 -2.38 -18.60
C ALA A 113 -5.22 -2.49 -17.50
N ILE A 114 -5.82 -1.36 -17.11
CA ILE A 114 -6.85 -1.29 -16.08
C ILE A 114 -8.19 -1.79 -16.62
N THR A 115 -8.55 -1.43 -17.86
CA THR A 115 -9.75 -1.98 -18.51
C THR A 115 -9.66 -3.49 -18.69
N ARG A 116 -8.53 -4.02 -19.15
CA ARG A 116 -8.31 -5.47 -19.23
C ARG A 116 -8.39 -6.16 -17.87
N LEU A 117 -7.84 -5.56 -16.82
CA LEU A 117 -7.95 -6.10 -15.46
C LEU A 117 -9.41 -6.08 -14.97
N LEU A 118 -10.14 -4.99 -15.22
CA LEU A 118 -11.56 -4.88 -14.86
C LEU A 118 -12.43 -5.82 -15.67
N GLU A 119 -12.15 -6.00 -16.96
CA GLU A 119 -12.80 -6.97 -17.83
C GLU A 119 -12.52 -8.40 -17.36
N TYR A 120 -11.27 -8.72 -17.05
CA TYR A 120 -10.88 -10.00 -16.45
C TYR A 120 -11.60 -10.26 -15.12
N LEU A 121 -11.67 -9.25 -14.24
CA LEU A 121 -12.41 -9.34 -12.98
C LEU A 121 -13.92 -9.52 -13.18
N ARG A 122 -14.46 -9.04 -14.29
CA ARG A 122 -15.87 -9.13 -14.65
C ARG A 122 -16.21 -10.46 -15.34
N GLU A 123 -15.29 -10.97 -16.13
CA GLU A 123 -15.43 -12.22 -16.90
C GLU A 123 -15.22 -13.46 -16.02
N TYR A 124 -14.35 -13.34 -15.00
CA TYR A 124 -14.12 -14.38 -13.99
C TYR A 124 -14.78 -14.01 -12.66
N PRO A 125 -16.06 -14.34 -12.47
CA PRO A 125 -16.81 -13.98 -11.25
C PRO A 125 -16.42 -14.80 -10.02
N GLY A 126 -15.28 -15.47 -10.05
CA GLY A 126 -14.76 -16.29 -8.96
C GLY A 126 -13.92 -15.49 -7.94
N PRO A 127 -13.69 -16.06 -6.75
CA PRO A 127 -12.86 -15.43 -5.70
C PRO A 127 -11.42 -15.19 -6.16
N GLY A 128 -10.94 -15.88 -7.20
CA GLY A 128 -9.59 -15.72 -7.76
C GLY A 128 -9.25 -14.31 -8.29
N ALA A 129 -10.28 -13.56 -8.69
CA ALA A 129 -10.13 -12.19 -9.17
C ALA A 129 -9.56 -11.21 -8.12
N PHE A 130 -9.65 -11.52 -6.83
CA PHE A 130 -9.16 -10.67 -5.76
C PHE A 130 -7.64 -10.74 -5.57
N TYR A 131 -7.00 -11.80 -6.01
CA TYR A 131 -5.54 -11.90 -5.95
C TYR A 131 -4.85 -10.86 -6.85
N PRO A 132 -5.14 -10.74 -8.17
CA PRO A 132 -4.56 -9.69 -9.00
C PRO A 132 -4.94 -8.28 -8.54
N LEU A 133 -6.15 -8.09 -7.99
CA LEU A 133 -6.53 -6.82 -7.37
C LEU A 133 -5.60 -6.49 -6.19
N GLY A 134 -5.29 -7.46 -5.35
CA GLY A 134 -4.33 -7.31 -4.25
C GLY A 134 -2.92 -6.97 -4.73
N LEU A 135 -2.44 -7.62 -5.82
CA LEU A 135 -1.15 -7.32 -6.43
C LEU A 135 -1.05 -5.85 -6.85
N VAL A 136 -2.03 -5.35 -7.58
CA VAL A 136 -2.06 -3.96 -8.07
C VAL A 136 -2.15 -2.96 -6.93
N LEU A 137 -3.02 -3.20 -5.96
CA LEU A 137 -3.18 -2.31 -4.81
C LEU A 137 -1.99 -2.38 -3.84
N GLY A 138 -1.25 -3.49 -3.84
CA GLY A 138 0.02 -3.61 -3.12
C GLY A 138 1.13 -2.71 -3.67
N LEU A 139 1.05 -2.31 -4.94
CA LEU A 139 1.99 -1.37 -5.56
C LEU A 139 1.74 0.09 -5.18
N ILE A 140 0.61 0.42 -4.57
CA ILE A 140 0.31 1.80 -4.18
C ILE A 140 1.28 2.22 -3.07
N PRO A 141 2.12 3.24 -3.32
CA PRO A 141 3.12 3.70 -2.36
C PRO A 141 2.42 4.43 -1.20
N CYS A 142 2.26 3.74 -0.09
CA CYS A 142 1.83 4.38 1.15
C CYS A 142 3.02 4.57 2.11
N GLY A 143 2.91 5.52 3.02
CA GLY A 143 3.99 5.85 3.94
C GLY A 143 4.46 4.69 4.81
N LEU A 144 3.56 3.79 5.19
CA LEU A 144 3.90 2.60 5.96
C LEU A 144 4.72 1.60 5.13
N VAL A 145 4.29 1.33 3.89
CA VAL A 145 5.03 0.46 2.96
C VAL A 145 6.39 1.06 2.67
N TYR A 146 6.45 2.38 2.42
CA TYR A 146 7.71 3.06 2.15
C TYR A 146 8.69 2.96 3.34
N SER A 147 8.23 3.14 4.58
CA SER A 147 9.08 2.98 5.77
C SER A 147 9.58 1.55 5.94
N ALA A 148 8.75 0.56 5.66
CA ALA A 148 9.14 -0.85 5.70
C ALA A 148 10.15 -1.20 4.59
N LEU A 149 10.00 -0.62 3.39
CA LEU A 149 10.96 -0.77 2.30
C LEU A 149 12.33 -0.18 2.64
N LEU A 150 12.39 0.96 3.33
CA LEU A 150 13.65 1.53 3.80
C LEU A 150 14.34 0.62 4.84
N VAL A 151 13.57 -0.02 5.73
CA VAL A 151 14.11 -1.00 6.68
C VAL A 151 14.66 -2.22 5.93
N SER A 152 13.97 -2.67 4.87
CA SER A 152 14.42 -3.78 4.02
C SER A 152 15.72 -3.43 3.27
N ALA A 153 15.84 -2.20 2.77
CA ALA A 153 17.07 -1.72 2.13
C ALA A 153 18.24 -1.70 3.12
N ARG A 154 18.03 -1.20 4.35
CA ARG A 154 19.06 -1.23 5.40
C ARG A 154 19.50 -2.65 5.74
N ALA A 155 18.56 -3.56 5.92
CA ALA A 155 18.88 -4.97 6.15
C ALA A 155 19.68 -5.62 4.99
N GLY A 156 19.44 -5.13 3.77
CA GLY A 156 20.24 -5.48 2.60
C GLY A 156 21.68 -4.98 2.71
N MET A 157 21.88 -3.72 3.13
CA MET A 157 23.22 -3.13 3.30
C MET A 157 24.09 -3.91 4.31
N GLU A 158 23.46 -4.44 5.35
CA GLU A 158 24.11 -5.22 6.42
C GLU A 158 24.23 -6.73 6.08
N SER A 159 23.87 -7.12 4.86
CA SER A 159 23.87 -8.53 4.45
C SER A 159 25.22 -8.95 3.87
N PRO A 160 25.69 -10.18 4.13
CA PRO A 160 26.99 -10.66 3.66
C PRO A 160 27.08 -10.88 2.15
N GLY A 161 25.98 -10.70 1.40
CA GLY A 161 25.92 -10.87 -0.04
C GLY A 161 24.54 -10.56 -0.60
N GLN A 162 24.47 -10.45 -1.92
CA GLN A 162 23.26 -10.02 -2.66
C GLN A 162 22.07 -10.95 -2.42
N ALA A 163 22.29 -12.27 -2.48
CA ALA A 163 21.24 -13.27 -2.22
C ALA A 163 20.67 -13.16 -0.80
N ALA A 164 21.55 -12.96 0.19
CA ALA A 164 21.14 -12.74 1.57
C ALA A 164 20.37 -11.44 1.74
N GLY A 165 20.77 -10.38 1.02
CA GLY A 165 20.07 -9.08 0.99
C GLY A 165 18.65 -9.21 0.45
N VAL A 166 18.48 -9.88 -0.69
CA VAL A 166 17.16 -10.17 -1.28
C VAL A 166 16.29 -10.94 -0.31
N LEU A 167 16.82 -12.02 0.26
CA LEU A 167 16.05 -12.90 1.14
C LEU A 167 15.61 -12.17 2.42
N ARG A 168 16.51 -11.41 3.05
CA ARG A 168 16.20 -10.61 4.25
C ARG A 168 15.17 -9.53 3.96
N GLY A 169 15.33 -8.81 2.84
CA GLY A 169 14.39 -7.78 2.42
C GLY A 169 13.00 -8.36 2.15
N ALA A 170 12.92 -9.45 1.41
CA ALA A 170 11.67 -10.15 1.14
C ALA A 170 11.01 -10.68 2.42
N ALA A 171 11.78 -11.31 3.32
CA ALA A 171 11.26 -11.83 4.58
C ALA A 171 10.72 -10.73 5.50
N LEU A 172 11.40 -9.58 5.60
CA LEU A 172 10.93 -8.42 6.38
C LEU A 172 9.61 -7.90 5.84
N MET A 173 9.47 -7.77 4.51
CA MET A 173 8.25 -7.30 3.89
C MET A 173 7.11 -8.34 3.94
N LEU A 174 7.42 -9.63 3.93
CA LEU A 174 6.43 -10.69 4.20
C LEU A 174 5.89 -10.59 5.62
N LEU A 175 6.76 -10.43 6.63
CA LEU A 175 6.35 -10.26 8.02
C LEU A 175 5.52 -8.99 8.22
N PHE A 176 5.92 -7.89 7.59
CA PHE A 176 5.15 -6.64 7.59
C PHE A 176 3.78 -6.82 6.96
N GLY A 177 3.73 -7.44 5.78
CA GLY A 177 2.51 -7.74 5.04
C GLY A 177 1.55 -8.64 5.83
N ALA A 178 2.06 -9.69 6.45
CA ALA A 178 1.28 -10.56 7.33
C ALA A 178 0.70 -9.77 8.52
N GLY A 179 1.49 -8.88 9.13
CA GLY A 179 1.01 -7.98 10.18
C GLY A 179 -0.14 -7.08 9.72
N THR A 180 -0.03 -6.48 8.53
CA THR A 180 -1.10 -5.61 7.98
C THR A 180 -2.33 -6.39 7.52
N ALA A 181 -2.19 -7.66 7.16
CA ALA A 181 -3.30 -8.49 6.70
C ALA A 181 -4.30 -8.82 7.80
N ILE A 182 -3.82 -9.06 9.03
CA ILE A 182 -4.67 -9.45 10.18
C ILE A 182 -5.79 -8.44 10.45
N PRO A 183 -5.50 -7.14 10.72
CA PRO A 183 -6.55 -6.16 10.98
C PRO A 183 -7.46 -5.92 9.77
N LEU A 184 -6.91 -6.04 8.55
CA LEU A 184 -7.69 -5.85 7.34
C LEU A 184 -8.64 -7.04 7.07
N LEU A 185 -8.22 -8.26 7.39
CA LEU A 185 -9.08 -9.45 7.36
C LEU A 185 -10.20 -9.36 8.40
N ALA A 186 -9.87 -8.96 9.64
CA ALA A 186 -10.85 -8.76 10.69
C ALA A 186 -11.88 -7.69 10.29
N PHE A 187 -11.41 -6.56 9.76
CA PHE A 187 -12.29 -5.49 9.27
C PHE A 187 -13.15 -5.96 8.08
N GLY A 188 -12.57 -6.69 7.13
CA GLY A 188 -13.27 -7.23 5.97
C GLY A 188 -14.41 -8.15 6.36
N SER A 189 -14.19 -9.04 7.32
CA SER A 189 -15.20 -9.97 7.81
C SER A 189 -16.40 -9.25 8.46
N VAL A 190 -16.18 -8.11 9.11
CA VAL A 190 -17.24 -7.31 9.78
C VAL A 190 -17.88 -6.30 8.84
N SER A 191 -17.15 -5.86 7.80
CA SER A 191 -17.60 -4.78 6.90
C SER A 191 -18.90 -5.08 6.15
N GLY A 192 -19.19 -6.35 5.89
CA GLY A 192 -20.44 -6.80 5.25
C GLY A 192 -21.71 -6.49 6.07
N PHE A 193 -21.57 -6.30 7.39
CA PHE A 193 -22.69 -5.97 8.29
C PHE A 193 -22.89 -4.45 8.46
N LEU A 194 -22.01 -3.64 7.92
CA LEU A 194 -22.08 -2.19 8.04
C LEU A 194 -23.22 -1.60 7.18
N GLY A 195 -24.19 -0.96 7.81
CA GLY A 195 -25.27 -0.24 7.14
C GLY A 195 -24.77 0.97 6.33
N GLY A 196 -25.55 1.40 5.31
CA GLY A 196 -25.13 2.45 4.37
C GLY A 196 -24.71 3.78 5.03
N LYS A 197 -25.40 4.22 6.09
CA LYS A 197 -25.06 5.45 6.83
C LYS A 197 -23.72 5.34 7.56
N MET A 198 -23.42 4.19 8.18
CA MET A 198 -22.16 3.92 8.86
C MET A 198 -20.99 3.95 7.87
N ARG A 199 -21.21 3.37 6.70
CA ARG A 199 -20.26 3.31 5.60
C ARG A 199 -19.90 4.70 5.06
N ALA A 200 -20.88 5.56 4.84
CA ALA A 200 -20.66 6.94 4.39
C ALA A 200 -19.84 7.74 5.43
N ARG A 201 -20.10 7.54 6.73
CA ARG A 201 -19.31 8.15 7.80
C ARG A 201 -17.88 7.63 7.81
N PHE A 202 -17.70 6.33 7.67
CA PHE A 202 -16.38 5.69 7.60
C PHE A 202 -15.56 6.23 6.43
N TYR A 203 -16.18 6.37 5.23
CA TYR A 203 -15.53 6.94 4.04
C TYR A 203 -15.04 8.38 4.28
N ARG A 204 -15.88 9.24 4.87
CA ARG A 204 -15.50 10.64 5.17
C ARG A 204 -14.38 10.70 6.20
N LEU A 205 -14.46 9.89 7.25
CA LEU A 205 -13.43 9.85 8.28
C LEU A 205 -12.10 9.36 7.71
N SER A 206 -12.13 8.31 6.89
CA SER A 206 -10.96 7.79 6.19
C SER A 206 -10.31 8.84 5.30
N ALA A 207 -11.11 9.59 4.52
CA ALA A 207 -10.60 10.66 3.66
C ALA A 207 -9.87 11.74 4.46
N ILE A 208 -10.43 12.18 5.58
CA ILE A 208 -9.80 13.20 6.45
C ILE A 208 -8.46 12.69 7.01
N ILE A 209 -8.43 11.45 7.51
CA ILE A 209 -7.22 10.85 8.08
C ILE A 209 -6.14 10.67 7.00
N VAL A 210 -6.53 10.21 5.81
CA VAL A 210 -5.61 10.05 4.67
C VAL A 210 -5.00 11.40 4.27
N ILE A 211 -5.81 12.46 4.17
CA ILE A 211 -5.33 13.81 3.88
C ILE A 211 -4.35 14.29 4.96
N ALA A 212 -4.72 14.15 6.24
CA ALA A 212 -3.87 14.55 7.36
C ALA A 212 -2.52 13.82 7.35
N MET A 213 -2.52 12.51 7.07
CA MET A 213 -1.31 11.72 6.90
C MET A 213 -0.46 12.21 5.72
N GLY A 214 -1.08 12.50 4.58
CA GLY A 214 -0.39 13.03 3.41
C GLY A 214 0.28 14.37 3.70
N VAL A 215 -0.39 15.29 4.40
CA VAL A 215 0.16 16.58 4.85
C VAL A 215 1.35 16.36 5.78
N LEU A 216 1.25 15.42 6.73
CA LEU A 216 2.36 15.10 7.64
C LEU A 216 3.60 14.58 6.89
N PHE A 217 3.40 13.71 5.88
CA PHE A 217 4.48 13.22 5.04
C PHE A 217 5.12 14.34 4.22
N LEU A 218 4.30 15.23 3.66
CA LEU A 218 4.78 16.39 2.92
C LEU A 218 5.60 17.32 3.82
N TYR A 219 5.11 17.63 5.00
CA TYR A 219 5.81 18.46 5.97
C TYR A 219 7.16 17.87 6.38
N ARG A 220 7.19 16.56 6.69
CA ARG A 220 8.44 15.85 7.02
C ARG A 220 9.40 15.75 5.84
N GLY A 221 8.89 15.58 4.62
CA GLY A 221 9.69 15.53 3.41
C GLY A 221 10.36 16.89 3.12
N LEU A 222 9.57 17.96 3.15
CA LEU A 222 10.05 19.34 2.95
C LEU A 222 11.02 19.79 4.05
N GLY A 223 10.76 19.46 5.31
CA GLY A 223 11.65 19.79 6.41
C GLY A 223 13.05 19.17 6.27
N ARG A 224 13.17 17.99 5.64
CA ARG A 224 14.45 17.34 5.34
C ARG A 224 15.18 17.93 4.12
N VAL A 225 14.45 18.60 3.22
CA VAL A 225 15.05 19.29 2.07
C VAL A 225 15.64 20.64 2.49
N LEU A 226 14.98 21.31 3.44
CA LEU A 226 15.31 22.67 3.87
C LEU A 226 16.35 22.73 5.02
N SER A 227 16.56 21.61 5.74
CA SER A 227 17.60 21.45 6.76
C SER A 227 18.87 20.79 6.19
#